data_2fff87af16c5dcfe0aa406a75c329da2
#
_entry.id   2fff87af16c5dcfe0aa406a75c329da2
#
_cell.length_a   1.000
_cell.length_b   1.000
_cell.length_c   1.000
_cell.angle_alpha   90.00
_cell.angle_beta   90.00
_cell.angle_gamma   90.00
#
_symmetry.space_group_name_H-M   'P 1'
#
loop_
_entity.id
_entity.type
_entity.pdbx_description
1 polymer ?
#
loop_
_entity_poly.entity_id
_entity_poly.type
_entity_poly.pdbx_seq_one_letter_code
_entity_poly.pdbx_strand_id
1 'polypeptide(L)'
;MTRAAPIAAPAASNAPLSLSPDAPTRAAPARTAPPTVRTAAVSATAAAPSASGGGSYAVQISSQRSEAEAQAAFRGLQGKYPGQLGGKQPLIRKVDLGAKGIYYRAMVGPFATGGEASELCSSLKAAGGQCIVQRN
;
A
#
# COMPACT_ATOMS: atom_id res chain seq x y z
N MET A 1 48.14 22.64 23.89
CA MET A 1 48.35 21.23 24.26
C MET A 1 46.99 20.65 24.63
N THR A 2 46.28 20.02 23.72
CA THR A 2 45.04 19.32 24.02
C THR A 2 44.92 18.11 23.11
N ARG A 3 44.94 16.99 23.75
CA ARG A 3 45.11 15.64 23.19
C ARG A 3 43.79 15.12 22.70
N ALA A 4 43.73 14.77 21.42
CA ALA A 4 42.61 14.09 20.82
C ALA A 4 42.56 12.62 21.26
N ALA A 5 41.40 12.14 21.67
CA ALA A 5 41.12 10.75 21.94
C ALA A 5 40.54 10.05 20.67
N PRO A 6 40.95 8.84 20.35
CA PRO A 6 40.41 8.11 19.22
C PRO A 6 39.10 7.41 19.57
N ILE A 7 38.16 7.54 18.68
CA ILE A 7 36.86 6.87 18.74
C ILE A 7 37.03 5.44 18.25
N ALA A 8 36.74 4.47 19.11
CA ALA A 8 36.73 3.06 18.78
C ALA A 8 35.49 2.72 17.97
N ALA A 9 35.69 2.07 16.84
CA ALA A 9 34.64 1.47 16.02
C ALA A 9 34.12 0.18 16.67
N PRO A 10 32.81 -0.10 16.65
CA PRO A 10 32.30 -1.39 17.08
C PRO A 10 32.50 -2.44 15.98
N ALA A 11 33.01 -3.57 16.41
CA ALA A 11 33.29 -4.74 15.61
C ALA A 11 32.02 -5.38 15.04
N ALA A 12 32.07 -5.75 13.78
CA ALA A 12 31.10 -6.59 13.12
C ALA A 12 31.11 -7.99 13.69
N SER A 13 30.01 -8.44 14.25
CA SER A 13 29.82 -9.83 14.65
C SER A 13 29.36 -10.64 13.46
N ASN A 14 30.28 -11.41 12.91
CA ASN A 14 29.98 -12.50 11.98
C ASN A 14 29.39 -13.66 12.78
N ALA A 15 28.11 -13.93 12.61
CA ALA A 15 27.49 -15.17 13.05
C ALA A 15 27.59 -16.22 11.94
N PRO A 16 28.03 -17.43 12.22
CA PRO A 16 28.15 -18.46 11.20
C PRO A 16 26.79 -19.06 10.83
N LEU A 17 26.59 -19.21 9.54
CA LEU A 17 25.50 -19.95 8.91
C LEU A 17 25.60 -21.44 9.29
N SER A 18 24.65 -21.95 10.02
CA SER A 18 24.48 -23.39 10.21
C SER A 18 23.73 -23.98 9.01
N LEU A 19 24.46 -24.64 8.17
CA LEU A 19 23.94 -25.56 7.18
C LEU A 19 23.66 -26.89 7.87
N SER A 20 22.41 -27.29 7.97
CA SER A 20 22.05 -28.68 8.27
C SER A 20 21.38 -29.28 7.04
N PRO A 21 22.00 -30.30 6.45
CA PRO A 21 21.31 -31.14 5.51
C PRO A 21 20.75 -32.34 6.25
N ASP A 22 19.46 -32.51 6.23
CA ASP A 22 18.89 -33.84 6.36
C ASP A 22 17.51 -33.91 5.72
N ALA A 23 17.49 -34.53 4.56
CA ALA A 23 16.31 -35.16 4.03
C ALA A 23 16.32 -36.65 4.43
N PRO A 24 15.18 -37.26 4.71
CA PRO A 24 14.88 -38.40 3.89
C PRO A 24 13.47 -38.41 3.32
N THR A 25 13.47 -38.58 2.05
CA THR A 25 12.50 -39.26 1.19
C THR A 25 11.65 -40.32 1.93
N ARG A 26 10.34 -40.21 1.83
CA ARG A 26 9.53 -41.40 1.73
C ARG A 26 8.27 -41.18 0.90
N ALA A 27 8.19 -42.05 -0.08
CA ALA A 27 7.22 -42.19 -1.13
C ALA A 27 5.76 -42.36 -0.69
N ALA A 28 4.92 -42.03 -1.63
CA ALA A 28 3.48 -42.16 -1.79
C ALA A 28 2.88 -43.52 -1.36
N PRO A 29 1.53 -43.63 -1.26
CA PRO A 29 0.79 -43.93 -2.48
C PRO A 29 -0.51 -43.14 -2.67
N ALA A 30 -0.85 -43.04 -3.92
CA ALA A 30 -2.11 -42.58 -4.47
C ALA A 30 -3.32 -43.34 -3.91
N ARG A 31 -4.40 -42.60 -3.63
CA ARG A 31 -5.74 -43.15 -3.71
C ARG A 31 -6.66 -42.12 -4.35
N THR A 32 -7.02 -42.47 -5.52
CA THR A 32 -8.12 -42.04 -6.36
C THR A 32 -9.44 -41.95 -5.57
N ALA A 33 -10.13 -40.87 -5.65
CA ALA A 33 -11.56 -40.77 -5.44
C ALA A 33 -12.14 -39.71 -6.36
N PRO A 34 -13.31 -39.96 -6.99
CA PRO A 34 -13.80 -39.20 -8.13
C PRO A 34 -14.53 -37.90 -7.72
N PRO A 35 -14.77 -37.02 -8.69
CA PRO A 35 -15.28 -35.69 -8.42
C PRO A 35 -16.80 -35.70 -8.22
N THR A 36 -17.25 -35.21 -7.11
CA THR A 36 -18.63 -34.72 -7.01
C THR A 36 -18.63 -33.24 -7.35
N VAL A 37 -19.02 -32.99 -8.55
CA VAL A 37 -19.51 -31.67 -8.98
C VAL A 37 -20.65 -31.26 -8.07
N ARG A 38 -20.43 -30.28 -7.22
CA ARG A 38 -21.48 -29.45 -6.68
C ARG A 38 -21.24 -28.03 -7.15
N THR A 39 -21.90 -27.77 -8.24
CA THR A 39 -22.22 -26.43 -8.70
C THR A 39 -22.96 -25.71 -7.56
N ALA A 40 -22.26 -24.90 -6.82
CA ALA A 40 -22.82 -23.84 -6.05
C ALA A 40 -22.25 -22.55 -6.64
N ALA A 41 -22.99 -22.00 -7.57
CA ALA A 41 -22.82 -20.63 -7.99
C ALA A 41 -23.11 -19.74 -6.78
N VAL A 42 -22.12 -19.47 -5.99
CA VAL A 42 -22.10 -18.31 -5.12
C VAL A 42 -21.64 -17.16 -6.01
N SER A 43 -22.63 -16.47 -6.55
CA SER A 43 -22.42 -15.11 -7.02
C SER A 43 -21.82 -14.31 -5.85
N ALA A 44 -20.50 -14.32 -5.76
CA ALA A 44 -19.83 -13.28 -5.04
C ALA A 44 -20.07 -11.99 -5.83
N THR A 45 -21.15 -11.32 -5.48
CA THR A 45 -21.33 -9.92 -5.82
C THR A 45 -20.18 -9.20 -5.12
N ALA A 46 -19.05 -9.11 -5.81
CA ALA A 46 -18.06 -8.13 -5.50
C ALA A 46 -18.78 -6.79 -5.60
N ALA A 47 -19.16 -6.24 -4.48
CA ALA A 47 -19.56 -4.86 -4.41
C ALA A 47 -18.36 -4.05 -4.86
N ALA A 48 -18.29 -3.78 -6.15
CA ALA A 48 -17.44 -2.75 -6.66
C ALA A 48 -17.82 -1.49 -5.88
N PRO A 49 -16.86 -0.81 -5.23
CA PRO A 49 -17.15 0.49 -4.66
C PRO A 49 -17.63 1.35 -5.82
N SER A 50 -18.88 1.75 -5.73
CA SER A 50 -19.50 2.62 -6.71
C SER A 50 -18.68 3.89 -6.77
N ALA A 51 -17.90 4.04 -7.81
CA ALA A 51 -17.27 5.30 -8.16
C ALA A 51 -18.39 6.23 -8.62
N SER A 52 -19.17 6.74 -7.69
CA SER A 52 -20.15 7.78 -7.92
C SER A 52 -19.44 9.10 -8.07
N GLY A 53 -19.04 9.39 -9.28
CA GLY A 53 -18.44 10.67 -9.61
C GLY A 53 -17.60 10.50 -10.88
N GLY A 54 -18.08 10.98 -12.01
CA GLY A 54 -17.48 10.84 -13.33
C GLY A 54 -16.14 11.54 -13.53
N GLY A 55 -15.25 11.49 -12.54
CA GLY A 55 -13.91 12.04 -12.64
C GLY A 55 -12.90 10.97 -13.01
N SER A 56 -12.09 11.26 -14.03
CA SER A 56 -11.06 10.36 -14.53
C SER A 56 -9.72 10.48 -13.79
N TYR A 57 -9.62 11.40 -12.84
CA TYR A 57 -8.37 11.71 -12.15
C TYR A 57 -8.51 11.59 -10.64
N ALA A 58 -7.45 11.15 -9.99
CA ALA A 58 -7.33 11.10 -8.55
C ALA A 58 -5.92 11.49 -8.10
N VAL A 59 -5.79 12.01 -6.89
CA VAL A 59 -4.51 12.38 -6.30
C VAL A 59 -4.16 11.37 -5.23
N GLN A 60 -3.11 10.61 -5.43
CA GLN A 60 -2.56 9.72 -4.42
C GLN A 60 -1.70 10.54 -3.44
N ILE A 61 -1.98 10.42 -2.16
CA ILE A 61 -1.28 11.15 -1.10
C ILE A 61 -0.50 10.24 -0.16
N SER A 62 -0.86 8.96 -0.09
CA SER A 62 -0.17 7.98 0.75
C SER A 62 -0.31 6.57 0.18
N SER A 63 0.57 5.68 0.62
CA SER A 63 0.52 4.25 0.30
C SER A 63 0.96 3.47 1.53
N GLN A 64 0.12 2.56 2.00
CA GLN A 64 0.32 1.78 3.21
C GLN A 64 0.13 0.29 2.93
N ARG A 65 0.53 -0.56 3.86
CA ARG A 65 0.37 -2.00 3.72
C ARG A 65 -0.98 -2.53 4.21
N SER A 66 -1.72 -1.72 4.94
CA SER A 66 -3.08 -2.04 5.38
C SER A 66 -4.04 -0.91 5.07
N GLU A 67 -5.32 -1.25 4.94
CA GLU A 67 -6.38 -0.28 4.70
C GLU A 67 -6.55 0.66 5.89
N ALA A 68 -6.51 0.12 7.11
CA ALA A 68 -6.62 0.91 8.33
C ALA A 68 -5.50 1.96 8.44
N GLU A 69 -4.27 1.58 8.11
CA GLU A 69 -3.14 2.51 8.07
C GLU A 69 -3.30 3.58 6.98
N ALA A 70 -3.83 3.21 5.81
CA ALA A 70 -4.10 4.16 4.74
C ALA A 70 -5.14 5.20 5.15
N GLN A 71 -6.21 4.77 5.85
CA GLN A 71 -7.22 5.67 6.40
C GLN A 71 -6.66 6.56 7.52
N ALA A 72 -5.87 5.99 8.43
CA ALA A 72 -5.22 6.75 9.51
C ALA A 72 -4.26 7.80 8.95
N ALA A 73 -3.44 7.42 7.96
CA ALA A 73 -2.54 8.34 7.27
C ALA A 73 -3.30 9.49 6.60
N PHE A 74 -4.44 9.19 5.96
CA PHE A 74 -5.28 10.22 5.36
C PHE A 74 -5.82 11.21 6.41
N ARG A 75 -6.36 10.71 7.53
CA ARG A 75 -6.85 11.57 8.63
C ARG A 75 -5.74 12.44 9.21
N GLY A 76 -4.54 11.88 9.38
CA GLY A 76 -3.38 12.63 9.81
C GLY A 76 -3.00 13.75 8.85
N LEU A 77 -3.10 13.49 7.54
CA LEU A 77 -2.86 14.50 6.51
C LEU A 77 -3.98 15.54 6.45
N GLN A 78 -5.24 15.17 6.66
CA GLN A 78 -6.35 16.12 6.79
C GLN A 78 -6.13 17.11 7.95
N GLY A 79 -5.63 16.60 9.08
CA GLY A 79 -5.29 17.46 10.23
C GLY A 79 -4.13 18.41 9.97
N LYS A 80 -3.17 18.00 9.13
CA LYS A 80 -2.03 18.84 8.73
C LYS A 80 -2.38 19.85 7.62
N TYR A 81 -3.25 19.45 6.72
CA TYR A 81 -3.60 20.23 5.51
C TYR A 81 -5.11 20.43 5.38
N PRO A 82 -5.75 21.06 6.37
CA PRO A 82 -7.21 21.21 6.38
C PRO A 82 -7.72 22.03 5.19
N GLY A 83 -6.94 22.97 4.70
CA GLY A 83 -7.32 23.78 3.53
C GLY A 83 -7.36 22.99 2.22
N GLN A 84 -6.53 21.96 2.08
CA GLN A 84 -6.42 21.17 0.87
C GLN A 84 -7.24 19.87 0.94
N LEU A 85 -7.26 19.25 2.11
CA LEU A 85 -7.88 17.92 2.33
C LEU A 85 -9.14 17.99 3.19
N GLY A 86 -9.42 19.13 3.82
CA GLY A 86 -10.63 19.33 4.62
C GLY A 86 -11.89 19.12 3.78
N GLY A 87 -12.82 18.31 4.27
CA GLY A 87 -14.04 17.97 3.55
C GLY A 87 -13.87 17.01 2.37
N LYS A 88 -12.64 16.59 2.06
CA LYS A 88 -12.38 15.54 1.07
C LYS A 88 -12.47 14.15 1.73
N GLN A 89 -13.04 13.20 0.99
CA GLN A 89 -13.10 11.81 1.46
C GLN A 89 -11.94 10.98 0.92
N PRO A 90 -11.41 10.06 1.72
CA PRO A 90 -10.39 9.14 1.25
C PRO A 90 -10.98 8.11 0.28
N LEU A 91 -10.34 7.95 -0.85
CA LEU A 91 -10.56 6.82 -1.73
C LEU A 91 -9.41 5.84 -1.51
N ILE A 92 -9.67 4.76 -0.80
CA ILE A 92 -8.66 3.73 -0.57
C ILE A 92 -8.72 2.71 -1.69
N ARG A 93 -7.62 2.52 -2.38
CA ARG A 93 -7.48 1.55 -3.47
C ARG A 93 -6.46 0.49 -3.11
N LYS A 94 -6.91 -0.76 -3.10
CA LYS A 94 -6.03 -1.93 -2.96
C LYS A 94 -5.29 -2.15 -4.28
N VAL A 95 -3.98 -2.29 -4.22
CA VAL A 95 -3.11 -2.56 -5.36
C VAL A 95 -2.20 -3.72 -5.02
N ASP A 96 -2.20 -4.73 -5.86
CA ASP A 96 -1.26 -5.84 -5.78
C ASP A 96 -0.03 -5.50 -6.64
N LEU A 97 1.13 -5.47 -6.01
CA LEU A 97 2.41 -5.20 -6.66
C LEU A 97 3.25 -6.47 -6.84
N GLY A 98 2.62 -7.63 -6.85
CA GLY A 98 3.27 -8.92 -7.03
C GLY A 98 4.32 -9.19 -5.95
N ALA A 99 5.60 -9.22 -6.32
CA ALA A 99 6.71 -9.50 -5.41
C ALA A 99 6.82 -8.52 -4.23
N LYS A 100 6.31 -7.29 -4.37
CA LYS A 100 6.30 -6.27 -3.31
C LYS A 100 5.12 -6.41 -2.35
N GLY A 101 4.14 -7.25 -2.70
CA GLY A 101 2.95 -7.51 -1.92
C GLY A 101 1.80 -6.55 -2.20
N ILE A 102 0.81 -6.58 -1.32
CA ILE A 102 -0.40 -5.77 -1.43
C ILE A 102 -0.18 -4.43 -0.73
N TYR A 103 -0.60 -3.35 -1.41
CA TYR A 103 -0.58 -1.99 -0.88
C TYR A 103 -1.96 -1.35 -1.00
N TYR A 104 -2.24 -0.46 -0.06
CA TYR A 104 -3.46 0.35 -0.01
C TYR A 104 -3.07 1.81 -0.25
N ARG A 105 -3.54 2.35 -1.37
CA ARG A 105 -3.27 3.73 -1.75
C ARG A 105 -4.39 4.61 -1.25
N ALA A 106 -4.04 5.59 -0.41
CA ALA A 106 -4.96 6.64 -0.02
C ALA A 106 -4.94 7.73 -1.09
N MET A 107 -6.08 7.94 -1.71
CA MET A 107 -6.28 8.86 -2.81
C MET A 107 -7.37 9.88 -2.46
N VAL A 108 -7.33 11.01 -3.10
CA VAL A 108 -8.37 12.05 -3.07
C VAL A 108 -8.97 12.19 -4.46
N GLY A 109 -10.24 12.36 -4.54
CA GLY A 109 -10.98 12.47 -5.80
C GLY A 109 -12.27 11.64 -5.76
N PRO A 110 -12.93 11.44 -6.87
CA PRO A 110 -12.47 11.71 -8.25
C PRO A 110 -12.54 13.21 -8.62
N PHE A 111 -11.63 13.63 -9.48
CA PHE A 111 -11.63 14.97 -10.10
C PHE A 111 -12.07 14.86 -11.56
N ALA A 112 -12.84 15.83 -12.01
CA ALA A 112 -13.32 15.86 -13.39
C ALA A 112 -12.17 16.07 -14.39
N THR A 113 -11.20 16.88 -14.02
CA THR A 113 -10.07 17.26 -14.86
C THR A 113 -8.73 16.97 -14.21
N GLY A 114 -7.69 16.75 -15.04
CA GLY A 114 -6.32 16.65 -14.57
C GLY A 114 -5.80 17.97 -13.98
N GLY A 115 -6.34 19.10 -14.42
CA GLY A 115 -6.03 20.43 -13.88
C GLY A 115 -6.38 20.55 -12.40
N GLU A 116 -7.62 20.23 -12.04
CA GLU A 116 -8.08 20.25 -10.63
C GLU A 116 -7.22 19.33 -9.74
N ALA A 117 -6.92 18.13 -10.22
CA ALA A 117 -6.06 17.20 -9.51
C ALA A 117 -4.64 17.78 -9.33
N SER A 118 -4.11 18.43 -10.35
CA SER A 118 -2.79 19.07 -10.33
C SER A 118 -2.74 20.28 -9.41
N GLU A 119 -3.78 21.09 -9.36
CA GLU A 119 -3.89 22.23 -8.44
C GLU A 119 -3.87 21.78 -6.99
N LEU A 120 -4.68 20.76 -6.65
CA LEU A 120 -4.65 20.19 -5.31
C LEU A 120 -3.26 19.64 -4.96
N CYS A 121 -2.63 18.96 -5.90
CA CYS A 121 -1.30 18.38 -5.71
C CYS A 121 -0.25 19.49 -5.51
N SER A 122 -0.31 20.57 -6.29
CA SER A 122 0.59 21.71 -6.16
C SER A 122 0.42 22.43 -4.82
N SER A 123 -0.82 22.66 -4.40
CA SER A 123 -1.15 23.26 -3.10
C SER A 123 -0.66 22.38 -1.94
N LEU A 124 -0.82 21.06 -2.06
CA LEU A 124 -0.36 20.13 -1.04
C LEU A 124 1.18 20.10 -0.96
N LYS A 125 1.86 20.11 -2.11
CA LYS A 125 3.34 20.19 -2.16
C LYS A 125 3.86 21.49 -1.60
N ALA A 126 3.22 22.62 -1.89
CA ALA A 126 3.57 23.92 -1.33
C ALA A 126 3.45 23.94 0.20
N ALA A 127 2.50 23.18 0.76
CA ALA A 127 2.35 23.00 2.20
C ALA A 127 3.31 21.95 2.82
N GLY A 128 4.16 21.31 2.00
CA GLY A 128 5.11 20.28 2.42
C GLY A 128 4.58 18.85 2.38
N GLY A 129 3.42 18.63 1.77
CA GLY A 129 2.86 17.29 1.55
C GLY A 129 3.42 16.61 0.29
N GLN A 130 3.13 15.32 0.16
CA GLN A 130 3.45 14.54 -1.04
C GLN A 130 2.17 14.17 -1.78
N CYS A 131 2.23 14.17 -3.09
CA CYS A 131 1.11 13.77 -3.92
C CYS A 131 1.55 13.32 -5.30
N ILE A 132 0.74 12.46 -5.90
CA ILE A 132 0.90 11.98 -7.28
C ILE A 132 -0.47 12.02 -7.95
N VAL A 133 -0.58 12.73 -9.07
CA VAL A 133 -1.80 12.71 -9.89
C VAL A 133 -1.83 11.42 -10.70
N GLN A 134 -2.94 10.71 -10.61
CA GLN A 134 -3.17 9.46 -11.36
C GLN A 134 -4.48 9.56 -12.14
N ARG A 135 -4.50 8.93 -13.30
CA ARG A 135 -5.74 8.67 -14.03
C ARG A 135 -6.37 7.38 -13.51
N ASN A 136 -7.67 7.41 -13.29
CA ASN A 136 -8.46 6.24 -12.90
C ASN A 136 -8.73 5.31 -14.07
#